data_ffb90c005c747c53b6e0692f6061f3ab
#
_entry.id   ffb90c005c747c53b6e0692f6061f3ab
#
_cell.length_a   1.000
_cell.length_b   1.000
_cell.length_c   1.000
_cell.angle_alpha   90.00
_cell.angle_beta   90.00
_cell.angle_gamma   90.00
#
_symmetry.space_group_name_H-M   'P 1'
#
loop_
_entity.id
_entity.type
_entity.pdbx_description
1 polymer ?
#
loop_
_entity_poly.entity_id
_entity_poly.type
_entity_poly.pdbx_seq_one_letter_code
_entity_poly.pdbx_strand_id
1 'polypeptide(L)'
;LRAARAALAALVLVMLCAAHAHAQKEAPATVAGRVRDGERGVAGVVVVVMSSVPSQRFRTAGRARTDAEGRYRVAGVPPGRYVITPVAPAYVLQEMNSFPPGKPLTLSAGDSVEDADFRIVRGGVVTGRVTDSDGNPVVAEPVQVASADSSNGELRTPPAFISSQNDRSTDDRGVYRIYGLQPGRYRVSIGGDGRTFRAPGSKYYRRTFYPSTAEESQAKIVEVTDGGVSEDVDITLGAPERTFRISGRFVMADTNQPVQVTGFGYGQIDPNSRQLTGDYSGGGSNARGEFQAMGLAPGRYKIFAYPGPLDAVDWYSDTTDFEVTDSDVSGIVVKLRRGATVSGVVTLEGVSDRATAARMLAGARVYGFPERSGGNDDPGGYLRPVLLAPDGSFRLTGVRPGKFRLNFNSEVKGLSLSRIEVGGVVQREGVQVAEGAQVTDVRLVLVYGSAVLRGQLNFPGGGAPPQGTRMIVIARRVGSNDDQWSKGAEADARGRFQLEGLAAGEYEVQARAFNTTNRGPGLVSEPQRISVGQGSDVSISLTLAPMPNRVTSEAKP
;
A
#
# COMPACT_ATOMS: atom_id res chain seq x y z
N LEU A 1 -20.81 -17.96 -61.94
CA LEU A 1 -21.05 -16.59 -61.49
C LEU A 1 -22.10 -16.50 -60.35
N ARG A 2 -23.22 -17.26 -60.41
CA ARG A 2 -24.24 -17.27 -59.33
C ARG A 2 -23.74 -17.88 -58.00
N ALA A 3 -23.00 -19.00 -58.09
CA ALA A 3 -22.43 -19.66 -56.90
C ALA A 3 -21.34 -18.79 -56.20
N ALA A 4 -20.52 -18.10 -56.96
CA ALA A 4 -19.50 -17.19 -56.40
C ALA A 4 -20.10 -15.96 -55.69
N ARG A 5 -21.22 -15.43 -56.18
CA ARG A 5 -21.96 -14.33 -55.54
C ARG A 5 -22.65 -14.77 -54.25
N ALA A 6 -23.18 -16.00 -54.20
CA ALA A 6 -23.75 -16.56 -52.99
C ALA A 6 -22.71 -16.83 -51.90
N ALA A 7 -21.53 -17.33 -52.28
CA ALA A 7 -20.44 -17.55 -51.34
C ALA A 7 -19.87 -16.22 -50.78
N LEU A 8 -19.78 -15.18 -51.62
CA LEU A 8 -19.35 -13.85 -51.19
C LEU A 8 -20.36 -13.18 -50.24
N ALA A 9 -21.66 -13.34 -50.55
CA ALA A 9 -22.73 -12.82 -49.70
C ALA A 9 -22.77 -13.52 -48.33
N ALA A 10 -22.55 -14.84 -48.28
CA ALA A 10 -22.43 -15.59 -47.04
C ALA A 10 -21.20 -15.20 -46.23
N LEU A 11 -20.07 -14.96 -46.87
CA LEU A 11 -18.85 -14.51 -46.21
C LEU A 11 -19.00 -13.09 -45.60
N VAL A 12 -19.67 -12.18 -46.33
CA VAL A 12 -19.97 -10.84 -45.85
C VAL A 12 -20.96 -10.87 -44.69
N LEU A 13 -21.95 -11.77 -44.73
CA LEU A 13 -22.91 -11.94 -43.64
C LEU A 13 -22.23 -12.50 -42.38
N VAL A 14 -21.32 -13.46 -42.52
CA VAL A 14 -20.52 -14.01 -41.42
C VAL A 14 -19.56 -12.96 -40.85
N MET A 15 -18.94 -12.13 -41.69
CA MET A 15 -18.10 -11.00 -41.21
C MET A 15 -18.93 -9.92 -40.52
N LEU A 16 -20.13 -9.61 -40.96
CA LEU A 16 -21.05 -8.69 -40.30
C LEU A 16 -21.55 -9.23 -38.95
N CYS A 17 -21.87 -10.52 -38.87
CA CYS A 17 -22.20 -11.16 -37.59
C CYS A 17 -21.00 -11.20 -36.62
N ALA A 18 -19.80 -11.48 -37.12
CA ALA A 18 -18.59 -11.45 -36.30
C ALA A 18 -18.23 -10.04 -35.81
N ALA A 19 -18.48 -8.99 -36.61
CA ALA A 19 -18.28 -7.61 -36.22
C ALA A 19 -19.27 -7.13 -35.12
N HIS A 20 -20.48 -7.70 -35.06
CA HIS A 20 -21.46 -7.42 -34.00
C HIS A 20 -21.18 -8.17 -32.69
N ALA A 21 -20.40 -9.27 -32.71
CA ALA A 21 -20.02 -10.01 -31.52
C ALA A 21 -18.89 -9.33 -30.71
N HIS A 22 -18.22 -8.29 -31.23
CA HIS A 22 -17.04 -7.68 -30.61
C HIS A 22 -17.32 -6.38 -29.83
N ALA A 23 -18.56 -5.99 -29.62
CA ALA A 23 -18.89 -4.75 -28.90
C ALA A 23 -20.20 -4.82 -28.10
N GLN A 24 -20.48 -5.92 -27.42
CA GLN A 24 -21.42 -5.82 -26.30
C GLN A 24 -20.69 -5.11 -25.16
N LYS A 25 -20.79 -3.77 -25.18
CA LYS A 25 -20.42 -2.95 -24.03
C LYS A 25 -21.28 -3.45 -22.87
N GLU A 26 -20.65 -4.11 -21.91
CA GLU A 26 -21.35 -4.60 -20.72
C GLU A 26 -22.22 -3.49 -20.14
N ALA A 27 -23.46 -3.80 -19.81
CA ALA A 27 -24.39 -2.81 -19.30
C ALA A 27 -23.81 -2.17 -18.03
N PRO A 28 -23.69 -0.83 -17.98
CA PRO A 28 -23.12 -0.18 -16.82
C PRO A 28 -24.03 -0.33 -15.60
N ALA A 29 -23.41 -0.40 -14.43
CA ALA A 29 -24.10 -0.45 -13.17
C ALA A 29 -24.45 0.97 -12.66
N THR A 30 -25.38 1.01 -11.72
CA THR A 30 -25.76 2.21 -10.98
C THR A 30 -25.58 1.96 -9.49
N VAL A 31 -25.04 2.95 -8.78
CA VAL A 31 -24.87 2.90 -7.33
C VAL A 31 -25.57 4.11 -6.71
N ALA A 32 -26.48 3.85 -5.80
CA ALA A 32 -27.21 4.87 -5.07
C ALA A 32 -27.23 4.55 -3.57
N GLY A 33 -27.48 5.56 -2.78
CA GLY A 33 -27.57 5.44 -1.34
C GLY A 33 -27.75 6.79 -0.70
N ARG A 34 -27.61 6.83 0.61
CA ARG A 34 -27.79 8.03 1.42
C ARG A 34 -26.62 8.25 2.37
N VAL A 35 -26.17 9.50 2.48
CA VAL A 35 -25.16 9.93 3.46
C VAL A 35 -25.88 10.63 4.60
N ARG A 36 -25.70 10.14 5.85
CA ARG A 36 -26.43 10.61 7.02
C ARG A 36 -25.49 10.92 8.18
N ASP A 37 -25.88 11.94 8.97
CA ASP A 37 -25.36 12.22 10.31
C ASP A 37 -26.53 11.98 11.29
N GLY A 38 -26.47 10.89 12.04
CA GLY A 38 -27.63 10.35 12.73
C GLY A 38 -28.77 10.03 11.75
N GLU A 39 -29.94 10.63 11.97
CA GLU A 39 -31.12 10.50 11.09
C GLU A 39 -31.18 11.56 9.98
N ARG A 40 -30.34 12.58 10.08
CA ARG A 40 -30.34 13.71 9.13
C ARG A 40 -29.49 13.40 7.90
N GLY A 41 -30.06 13.63 6.71
CA GLY A 41 -29.29 13.61 5.47
C GLY A 41 -28.28 14.75 5.41
N VAL A 42 -27.09 14.49 4.88
CA VAL A 42 -26.03 15.50 4.71
C VAL A 42 -25.90 15.86 3.24
N ALA A 43 -26.27 17.11 2.94
CA ALA A 43 -26.20 17.65 1.58
C ALA A 43 -24.78 18.03 1.17
N GLY A 44 -24.51 17.99 -0.14
CA GLY A 44 -23.27 18.51 -0.72
C GLY A 44 -22.04 17.61 -0.57
N VAL A 45 -22.16 16.42 0.03
CA VAL A 45 -21.09 15.44 0.14
C VAL A 45 -20.79 14.85 -1.24
N VAL A 46 -19.52 14.80 -1.61
CA VAL A 46 -19.08 14.14 -2.86
C VAL A 46 -18.83 12.67 -2.58
N VAL A 47 -19.64 11.79 -3.17
CA VAL A 47 -19.40 10.35 -3.12
C VAL A 47 -18.62 9.92 -4.35
N VAL A 48 -17.52 9.20 -4.14
CA VAL A 48 -16.58 8.77 -5.19
C VAL A 48 -16.55 7.25 -5.24
N VAL A 49 -16.64 6.69 -6.44
CA VAL A 49 -16.44 5.27 -6.73
C VAL A 49 -15.05 5.11 -7.34
N MET A 50 -14.15 4.44 -6.63
CA MET A 50 -12.75 4.26 -7.05
C MET A 50 -12.45 2.78 -7.28
N SER A 51 -11.67 2.49 -8.32
CA SER A 51 -11.23 1.11 -8.60
C SER A 51 -10.37 0.56 -7.45
N SER A 52 -10.69 -0.64 -6.98
CA SER A 52 -9.89 -1.39 -6.01
C SER A 52 -8.86 -2.32 -6.65
N VAL A 53 -8.82 -2.38 -7.99
CA VAL A 53 -7.85 -3.20 -8.73
C VAL A 53 -6.45 -2.57 -8.60
N PRO A 54 -5.41 -3.33 -8.21
CA PRO A 54 -4.08 -2.78 -7.94
C PRO A 54 -3.48 -1.95 -9.07
N SER A 55 -3.64 -2.38 -10.33
CA SER A 55 -3.15 -1.66 -11.52
C SER A 55 -3.93 -0.37 -11.86
N GLN A 56 -5.10 -0.20 -11.26
CA GLN A 56 -5.99 0.96 -11.46
C GLN A 56 -6.35 1.63 -10.13
N ARG A 57 -5.56 1.36 -9.09
CA ARG A 57 -5.84 1.85 -7.73
C ARG A 57 -6.00 3.37 -7.74
N PHE A 58 -7.08 3.86 -7.10
CA PHE A 58 -7.49 5.26 -7.06
C PHE A 58 -8.05 5.86 -8.36
N ARG A 59 -8.17 5.09 -9.44
CA ARG A 59 -8.88 5.60 -10.63
C ARG A 59 -10.36 5.74 -10.31
N THR A 60 -10.87 6.96 -10.47
CA THR A 60 -12.29 7.27 -10.27
C THR A 60 -13.10 6.69 -11.43
N ALA A 61 -14.06 5.82 -11.12
CA ALA A 61 -15.01 5.27 -12.07
C ALA A 61 -16.30 6.11 -12.16
N GLY A 62 -16.61 6.85 -11.09
CA GLY A 62 -17.78 7.74 -11.07
C GLY A 62 -17.81 8.56 -9.79
N ARG A 63 -18.60 9.62 -9.81
CA ARG A 63 -18.85 10.48 -8.64
C ARG A 63 -20.23 11.11 -8.69
N ALA A 64 -20.80 11.39 -7.54
CA ALA A 64 -22.04 12.15 -7.41
C ALA A 64 -21.95 13.06 -6.16
N ARG A 65 -22.84 14.05 -6.10
CA ARG A 65 -23.01 14.91 -4.93
C ARG A 65 -24.36 14.62 -4.29
N THR A 66 -24.42 14.58 -2.97
CA THR A 66 -25.67 14.35 -2.24
C THR A 66 -26.61 15.56 -2.36
N ASP A 67 -27.92 15.25 -2.46
CA ASP A 67 -29.01 16.22 -2.40
C ASP A 67 -29.30 16.71 -0.97
N ALA A 68 -30.39 17.48 -0.79
CA ALA A 68 -30.79 18.02 0.51
C ALA A 68 -31.13 16.94 1.54
N GLU A 69 -31.61 15.80 1.10
CA GLU A 69 -31.95 14.64 1.93
C GLU A 69 -30.76 13.68 2.11
N GLY A 70 -29.58 14.04 1.58
CA GLY A 70 -28.37 13.24 1.64
C GLY A 70 -28.34 12.09 0.65
N ARG A 71 -29.24 12.02 -0.33
CA ARG A 71 -29.29 10.96 -1.33
C ARG A 71 -28.31 11.25 -2.47
N TYR A 72 -27.76 10.18 -3.03
CA TYR A 72 -26.88 10.29 -4.21
C TYR A 72 -27.13 9.12 -5.17
N ARG A 73 -26.75 9.32 -6.44
CA ARG A 73 -26.78 8.30 -7.47
C ARG A 73 -25.60 8.47 -8.42
N VAL A 74 -24.77 7.42 -8.54
CA VAL A 74 -23.66 7.33 -9.49
C VAL A 74 -24.07 6.33 -10.57
N ALA A 75 -24.35 6.82 -11.76
CA ALA A 75 -24.70 5.99 -12.92
C ALA A 75 -23.47 5.77 -13.82
N GLY A 76 -23.56 4.78 -14.69
CA GLY A 76 -22.55 4.53 -15.70
C GLY A 76 -21.26 3.89 -15.20
N VAL A 77 -21.30 3.24 -14.03
CA VAL A 77 -20.13 2.56 -13.46
C VAL A 77 -19.92 1.22 -14.19
N PRO A 78 -18.75 0.96 -14.80
CA PRO A 78 -18.48 -0.33 -15.42
C PRO A 78 -18.54 -1.49 -14.38
N PRO A 79 -18.84 -2.72 -14.79
CA PRO A 79 -18.69 -3.89 -13.92
C PRO A 79 -17.27 -3.99 -13.37
N GLY A 80 -17.13 -4.44 -12.12
CA GLY A 80 -15.80 -4.56 -11.48
C GLY A 80 -15.83 -4.42 -9.97
N ARG A 81 -14.63 -4.32 -9.40
CA ARG A 81 -14.42 -4.13 -7.96
C ARG A 81 -14.04 -2.69 -7.64
N TYR A 82 -14.70 -2.13 -6.66
CA TYR A 82 -14.58 -0.73 -6.29
C TYR A 82 -14.50 -0.55 -4.78
N VAL A 83 -14.05 0.62 -4.38
CA VAL A 83 -14.32 1.19 -3.05
C VAL A 83 -15.14 2.44 -3.28
N ILE A 84 -16.25 2.54 -2.59
CA ILE A 84 -17.10 3.72 -2.59
C ILE A 84 -16.89 4.49 -1.28
N THR A 85 -16.65 5.79 -1.38
CA THR A 85 -16.36 6.63 -0.21
C THR A 85 -16.99 8.01 -0.33
N PRO A 86 -17.61 8.53 0.73
CA PRO A 86 -18.00 9.93 0.81
C PRO A 86 -16.78 10.80 1.19
N VAL A 87 -16.59 11.88 0.47
CA VAL A 87 -15.56 12.89 0.72
C VAL A 87 -16.22 14.12 1.34
N ALA A 88 -16.04 14.28 2.63
CA ALA A 88 -16.59 15.39 3.40
C ALA A 88 -15.56 15.82 4.47
N PRO A 89 -14.72 16.84 4.21
CA PRO A 89 -13.57 17.18 5.07
C PRO A 89 -13.91 17.46 6.54
N ALA A 90 -15.11 17.99 6.82
CA ALA A 90 -15.57 18.26 8.18
C ALA A 90 -16.21 17.06 8.88
N TYR A 91 -16.29 15.92 8.20
CA TYR A 91 -16.93 14.72 8.72
C TYR A 91 -15.97 13.54 8.69
N VAL A 92 -16.23 12.56 9.53
CA VAL A 92 -15.54 11.27 9.57
C VAL A 92 -16.52 10.13 9.33
N LEU A 93 -16.05 9.11 8.64
CA LEU A 93 -16.78 7.86 8.49
C LEU A 93 -16.73 7.09 9.82
N GLN A 94 -17.86 6.66 10.34
CA GLN A 94 -17.91 5.81 11.54
C GLN A 94 -17.28 4.44 11.30
N GLU A 95 -17.26 3.99 10.07
CA GLU A 95 -16.87 2.64 9.65
C GLU A 95 -15.52 2.61 8.91
N MET A 96 -14.53 3.42 9.33
CA MET A 96 -13.23 3.47 8.66
C MET A 96 -12.29 2.35 9.11
N ASN A 97 -12.19 1.29 8.32
CA ASN A 97 -11.29 0.17 8.61
C ASN A 97 -10.51 -0.35 7.39
N SER A 98 -10.55 0.36 6.27
CA SER A 98 -9.82 -0.03 5.05
C SER A 98 -9.02 1.15 4.48
N PHE A 99 -7.96 0.85 3.75
CA PHE A 99 -7.27 1.85 2.93
C PHE A 99 -7.40 1.47 1.43
N PRO A 100 -8.01 2.32 0.59
CA PRO A 100 -8.65 3.61 0.90
C PRO A 100 -9.88 3.44 1.81
N PRO A 101 -10.23 4.46 2.62
CA PRO A 101 -11.41 4.41 3.48
C PRO A 101 -12.68 4.36 2.63
N GLY A 102 -13.64 3.56 3.04
CA GLY A 102 -14.91 3.39 2.32
C GLY A 102 -15.44 1.96 2.41
N LYS A 103 -16.47 1.70 1.62
CA LYS A 103 -17.07 0.36 1.53
C LYS A 103 -16.62 -0.34 0.25
N PRO A 104 -16.11 -1.57 0.32
CA PRO A 104 -15.87 -2.37 -0.87
C PRO A 104 -17.20 -2.65 -1.57
N LEU A 105 -17.16 -2.66 -2.89
CA LEU A 105 -18.34 -2.85 -3.73
C LEU A 105 -17.96 -3.68 -4.96
N THR A 106 -18.71 -4.75 -5.18
CA THR A 106 -18.59 -5.61 -6.36
C THR A 106 -19.81 -5.39 -7.25
N LEU A 107 -19.58 -4.97 -8.48
CA LEU A 107 -20.62 -4.67 -9.46
C LEU A 107 -20.55 -5.63 -10.64
N SER A 108 -21.68 -6.23 -10.98
CA SER A 108 -21.91 -6.98 -12.22
C SER A 108 -22.55 -6.08 -13.28
N ALA A 109 -22.58 -6.57 -14.53
CA ALA A 109 -23.23 -5.86 -15.62
C ALA A 109 -24.72 -5.60 -15.32
N GLY A 110 -25.15 -4.34 -15.43
CA GLY A 110 -26.53 -3.92 -15.19
C GLY A 110 -26.97 -3.87 -13.72
N ASP A 111 -26.07 -4.08 -12.77
CA ASP A 111 -26.40 -3.99 -11.34
C ASP A 111 -26.97 -2.62 -10.96
N SER A 112 -28.04 -2.62 -10.15
CA SER A 112 -28.55 -1.45 -9.45
C SER A 112 -28.40 -1.65 -7.94
N VAL A 113 -27.51 -0.90 -7.34
CA VAL A 113 -27.25 -0.90 -5.89
C VAL A 113 -27.93 0.33 -5.32
N GLU A 114 -28.93 0.15 -4.47
CA GLU A 114 -29.74 1.26 -3.92
C GLU A 114 -29.45 1.52 -2.43
N ASP A 115 -28.65 0.67 -1.78
CA ASP A 115 -28.42 0.64 -0.34
C ASP A 115 -26.94 0.93 0.05
N ALA A 116 -26.21 1.63 -0.81
CA ALA A 116 -24.83 2.02 -0.50
C ALA A 116 -24.78 3.23 0.46
N ASP A 117 -25.42 3.07 1.62
CA ASP A 117 -25.58 4.11 2.62
C ASP A 117 -24.32 4.33 3.44
N PHE A 118 -24.10 5.56 3.88
CA PHE A 118 -23.00 5.95 4.77
C PHE A 118 -23.52 6.69 5.99
N ARG A 119 -22.93 6.34 7.13
CA ARG A 119 -23.05 7.12 8.36
C ARG A 119 -21.76 7.90 8.55
N ILE A 120 -21.90 9.20 8.59
CA ILE A 120 -20.81 10.11 8.92
C ILE A 120 -21.18 10.88 10.16
N VAL A 121 -20.18 11.26 10.94
CA VAL A 121 -20.36 12.14 12.08
C VAL A 121 -19.51 13.38 11.88
N ARG A 122 -19.95 14.50 12.41
CA ARG A 122 -19.12 15.70 12.34
C ARG A 122 -17.82 15.43 13.11
N GLY A 123 -16.72 15.55 12.41
CA GLY A 123 -15.41 15.33 13.02
C GLY A 123 -15.13 16.35 14.12
N GLY A 124 -14.55 15.86 15.20
CA GLY A 124 -14.09 16.73 16.26
C GLY A 124 -12.88 17.55 15.84
N VAL A 125 -12.56 18.54 16.62
CA VAL A 125 -11.47 19.50 16.36
C VAL A 125 -10.59 19.58 17.59
N VAL A 126 -9.27 19.63 17.38
CA VAL A 126 -8.28 20.01 18.39
C VAL A 126 -7.61 21.29 17.92
N THR A 127 -7.58 22.29 18.77
CA THR A 127 -6.93 23.57 18.47
C THR A 127 -6.17 24.07 19.68
N GLY A 128 -5.06 24.76 19.44
CA GLY A 128 -4.21 25.32 20.47
C GLY A 128 -3.12 26.17 19.84
N ARG A 129 -2.28 26.70 20.70
CA ARG A 129 -1.14 27.53 20.32
C ARG A 129 0.17 26.87 20.70
N VAL A 130 1.17 27.03 19.86
CA VAL A 130 2.52 26.57 20.11
C VAL A 130 3.45 27.75 20.24
N THR A 131 4.17 27.78 21.34
CA THR A 131 5.19 28.82 21.63
C THR A 131 6.53 28.14 21.92
N ASP A 132 7.61 28.89 21.72
CA ASP A 132 8.92 28.54 22.27
C ASP A 132 9.04 28.95 23.75
N SER A 133 10.19 28.65 24.36
CA SER A 133 10.49 29.02 25.77
C SER A 133 10.46 30.53 26.06
N ASP A 134 10.59 31.34 25.03
CA ASP A 134 10.57 32.82 25.16
C ASP A 134 9.17 33.38 24.90
N GLY A 135 8.17 32.52 24.65
CA GLY A 135 6.80 32.91 24.36
C GLY A 135 6.54 33.31 22.91
N ASN A 136 7.53 33.18 22.01
CA ASN A 136 7.33 33.47 20.61
C ASN A 136 6.54 32.36 19.90
N PRO A 137 5.73 32.70 18.89
CA PRO A 137 5.01 31.70 18.12
C PRO A 137 5.97 30.78 17.34
N VAL A 138 5.70 29.48 17.37
CA VAL A 138 6.41 28.50 16.54
C VAL A 138 5.61 28.29 15.25
N VAL A 139 6.20 28.66 14.11
CA VAL A 139 5.53 28.78 12.82
C VAL A 139 5.87 27.58 11.93
N ALA A 140 4.87 27.13 11.15
CA ALA A 140 4.99 26.06 10.16
C ALA A 140 5.49 24.71 10.73
N GLU A 141 5.31 24.48 12.04
CA GLU A 141 5.70 23.24 12.68
C GLU A 141 4.54 22.22 12.63
N PRO A 142 4.77 21.00 12.13
CA PRO A 142 3.73 19.97 12.04
C PRO A 142 3.27 19.50 13.42
N VAL A 143 1.94 19.47 13.62
CA VAL A 143 1.31 18.93 14.83
C VAL A 143 0.84 17.52 14.55
N GLN A 144 1.19 16.61 15.43
CA GLN A 144 0.83 15.20 15.35
C GLN A 144 -0.26 14.86 16.37
N VAL A 145 -1.26 14.10 15.93
CA VAL A 145 -2.35 13.61 16.79
C VAL A 145 -2.40 12.10 16.66
N ALA A 146 -2.12 11.40 17.76
CA ALA A 146 -2.11 9.95 17.83
C ALA A 146 -3.22 9.45 18.75
N SER A 147 -3.88 8.32 18.40
CA SER A 147 -4.84 7.67 19.29
C SER A 147 -4.14 7.18 20.55
N ALA A 148 -4.66 7.53 21.72
CA ALA A 148 -4.13 7.07 23.00
C ALA A 148 -4.39 5.58 23.25
N ASP A 149 -5.40 5.01 22.57
CA ASP A 149 -5.83 3.63 22.74
C ASP A 149 -5.16 2.65 21.76
N SER A 150 -4.26 3.16 20.90
CA SER A 150 -3.48 2.35 19.95
C SER A 150 -2.18 1.90 20.59
N SER A 151 -1.98 0.59 20.73
CA SER A 151 -0.74 0.00 21.27
C SER A 151 0.50 0.22 20.38
N ASN A 152 0.30 0.66 19.13
CA ASN A 152 1.36 0.83 18.14
C ASN A 152 1.65 2.30 17.84
N GLY A 153 1.05 3.26 18.54
CA GLY A 153 1.22 4.69 18.24
C GLY A 153 0.75 5.08 16.82
N GLU A 154 -0.05 4.23 16.18
CA GLU A 154 -0.57 4.52 14.85
C GLU A 154 -1.35 5.83 14.89
N LEU A 155 -0.88 6.76 14.09
CA LEU A 155 -1.57 8.02 13.83
C LEU A 155 -2.91 7.71 13.17
N ARG A 156 -4.00 7.64 13.94
CA ARG A 156 -5.36 7.69 13.38
C ARG A 156 -5.63 9.11 12.88
N THR A 157 -4.88 9.48 11.89
CA THR A 157 -5.09 10.72 11.18
C THR A 157 -6.11 10.52 10.07
N PRO A 158 -6.93 11.52 9.76
CA PRO A 158 -7.77 11.49 8.56
C PRO A 158 -6.93 11.10 7.35
N PRO A 159 -7.46 10.33 6.40
CA PRO A 159 -6.72 9.89 5.22
C PRO A 159 -6.06 11.06 4.52
N ALA A 160 -4.80 10.90 4.13
CA ALA A 160 -3.96 11.96 3.56
C ALA A 160 -4.51 12.62 2.29
N PHE A 161 -5.49 12.01 1.62
CA PHE A 161 -6.16 12.60 0.47
C PHE A 161 -7.34 13.54 0.82
N ILE A 162 -7.67 13.68 2.11
CA ILE A 162 -8.73 14.60 2.59
C ILE A 162 -8.14 15.88 3.16
N SER A 163 -6.90 15.83 3.68
CA SER A 163 -6.19 17.00 4.18
C SER A 163 -4.77 17.05 3.63
N SER A 164 -4.33 18.21 3.16
CA SER A 164 -2.91 18.44 2.86
C SER A 164 -2.11 18.40 4.17
N GLN A 165 -0.84 17.99 4.12
CA GLN A 165 0.03 18.03 5.30
C GLN A 165 0.14 19.45 5.88
N ASN A 166 -0.01 20.47 5.04
CA ASN A 166 0.02 21.88 5.43
C ASN A 166 -1.15 22.28 6.35
N ASP A 167 -2.28 21.56 6.28
CA ASP A 167 -3.45 21.84 7.13
C ASP A 167 -3.25 21.41 8.59
N ARG A 168 -2.11 20.82 8.92
CA ARG A 168 -1.77 20.33 10.27
C ARG A 168 -0.59 21.04 10.89
N SER A 169 -0.08 22.08 10.28
CA SER A 169 1.02 22.86 10.80
C SER A 169 0.51 24.11 11.51
N THR A 170 1.33 24.66 12.39
CA THR A 170 1.06 25.94 13.02
C THR A 170 1.10 27.08 12.01
N ASP A 171 0.22 28.06 12.17
CA ASP A 171 0.19 29.29 11.37
C ASP A 171 1.27 30.29 11.83
N ASP A 172 1.25 31.51 11.27
CA ASP A 172 2.18 32.61 11.57
C ASP A 172 2.06 33.15 13.02
N ARG A 173 0.99 32.79 13.71
CA ARG A 173 0.77 33.14 15.13
C ARG A 173 1.05 31.95 16.06
N GLY A 174 1.53 30.83 15.50
CA GLY A 174 1.73 29.58 16.22
C GLY A 174 0.44 28.82 16.51
N VAL A 175 -0.70 29.20 15.91
CA VAL A 175 -1.98 28.55 16.14
C VAL A 175 -2.12 27.37 15.19
N TYR A 176 -2.63 26.25 15.69
CA TYR A 176 -3.01 25.11 14.88
C TYR A 176 -4.47 24.74 15.09
N ARG A 177 -5.08 24.14 14.06
CA ARG A 177 -6.45 23.65 14.10
C ARG A 177 -6.56 22.36 13.28
N ILE A 178 -6.65 21.23 13.97
CA ILE A 178 -6.80 19.91 13.35
C ILE A 178 -8.25 19.49 13.47
N TYR A 179 -8.91 19.28 12.33
CA TYR A 179 -10.32 18.94 12.24
C TYR A 179 -10.52 17.57 11.59
N GLY A 180 -11.73 17.05 11.61
CA GLY A 180 -12.08 15.74 11.04
C GLY A 180 -11.50 14.59 11.87
N LEU A 181 -11.37 14.76 13.17
CA LEU A 181 -10.96 13.71 14.08
C LEU A 181 -12.16 12.86 14.48
N GLN A 182 -11.96 11.55 14.53
CA GLN A 182 -12.97 10.66 15.12
C GLN A 182 -13.10 10.94 16.62
N PRO A 183 -14.30 10.77 17.20
CA PRO A 183 -14.45 10.79 18.66
C PRO A 183 -13.51 9.77 19.30
N GLY A 184 -12.83 10.17 20.37
CA GLY A 184 -11.86 9.30 21.02
C GLY A 184 -10.86 10.07 21.87
N ARG A 185 -9.85 9.34 22.33
CA ARG A 185 -8.79 9.83 23.21
C ARG A 185 -7.50 9.97 22.41
N TYR A 186 -6.87 11.14 22.51
CA TYR A 186 -5.71 11.47 21.70
C TYR A 186 -4.54 11.99 22.51
N ARG A 187 -3.34 11.70 22.06
CA ARG A 187 -2.10 12.42 22.42
C ARG A 187 -1.78 13.40 21.32
N VAL A 188 -1.51 14.63 21.71
CA VAL A 188 -1.09 15.69 20.78
C VAL A 188 0.38 15.95 21.03
N SER A 189 1.17 16.00 19.97
CA SER A 189 2.60 16.29 20.05
C SER A 189 3.06 17.16 18.89
N ILE A 190 4.18 17.84 19.09
CA ILE A 190 4.83 18.68 18.11
C ILE A 190 6.35 18.53 18.23
N GLY A 191 7.06 18.87 17.19
CA GLY A 191 8.50 18.67 17.13
C GLY A 191 8.90 17.35 16.46
N GLY A 192 10.13 17.29 16.02
CA GLY A 192 10.63 16.26 15.15
C GLY A 192 10.93 14.95 15.86
N ASP A 193 10.55 13.90 15.22
CA ASP A 193 11.06 12.55 15.42
C ASP A 193 12.16 12.21 14.38
N GLY A 194 12.73 13.21 13.73
CA GLY A 194 13.70 13.04 12.65
C GLY A 194 13.11 12.62 11.29
N ARG A 195 11.78 12.47 11.20
CA ARG A 195 11.11 11.95 9.98
C ARG A 195 10.76 12.99 8.93
N THR A 196 10.82 14.26 9.26
CA THR A 196 10.46 15.32 8.32
C THR A 196 11.71 15.92 7.69
N PHE A 197 11.76 15.90 6.36
CA PHE A 197 12.74 16.72 5.63
C PHE A 197 12.53 18.18 6.03
N ARG A 198 13.52 18.75 6.68
CA ARG A 198 13.49 20.15 7.08
C ARG A 198 14.30 20.98 6.11
N ALA A 199 13.75 22.10 5.70
CA ALA A 199 14.49 23.04 4.87
C ALA A 199 15.77 23.49 5.60
N PRO A 200 16.87 23.76 4.86
CA PRO A 200 18.08 24.32 5.46
C PRO A 200 17.77 25.56 6.29
N GLY A 201 18.26 25.60 7.53
CA GLY A 201 18.03 26.74 8.45
C GLY A 201 16.74 26.64 9.27
N SER A 202 15.94 25.61 9.12
CA SER A 202 14.79 25.37 10.01
C SER A 202 15.25 25.08 11.43
N LYS A 203 14.52 25.60 12.41
CA LYS A 203 14.73 25.25 13.81
C LYS A 203 14.30 23.80 14.06
N TYR A 204 15.06 23.07 14.85
CA TYR A 204 14.69 21.73 15.29
C TYR A 204 14.23 21.80 16.74
N TYR A 205 13.01 21.30 16.97
CA TYR A 205 12.46 21.14 18.31
C TYR A 205 12.33 19.65 18.62
N ARG A 206 12.72 19.24 19.82
CA ARG A 206 12.45 17.87 20.30
C ARG A 206 10.95 17.63 20.36
N ARG A 207 10.56 16.37 20.16
CA ARG A 207 9.16 16.00 20.34
C ARG A 207 8.71 16.40 21.74
N THR A 208 7.66 17.18 21.78
CA THR A 208 7.03 17.66 23.00
C THR A 208 5.54 17.33 22.92
N PHE A 209 5.03 16.67 23.96
CA PHE A 209 3.65 16.30 24.09
C PHE A 209 2.89 17.33 24.91
N TYR A 210 1.60 17.48 24.63
CA TYR A 210 0.72 18.29 25.43
C TYR A 210 0.66 17.78 26.89
N PRO A 211 0.77 18.65 27.94
CA PRO A 211 0.77 20.12 27.87
C PRO A 211 2.17 20.73 27.67
N SER A 212 3.28 20.06 27.67
CA SER A 212 4.66 20.54 27.44
C SER A 212 5.68 19.57 28.05
N THR A 213 5.49 18.27 27.86
CA THR A 213 6.39 17.24 28.37
C THR A 213 7.11 16.51 27.24
N ALA A 214 8.36 16.10 27.48
CA ALA A 214 9.12 15.28 26.56
C ALA A 214 8.73 13.79 26.63
N GLU A 215 8.13 13.37 27.73
CA GLU A 215 7.79 11.97 28.00
C GLU A 215 6.36 11.66 27.56
N GLU A 216 6.19 10.70 26.66
CA GLU A 216 4.87 10.28 26.16
C GLU A 216 3.96 9.76 27.29
N SER A 217 4.54 9.10 28.29
CA SER A 217 3.83 8.57 29.44
C SER A 217 3.19 9.65 30.32
N GLN A 218 3.73 10.87 30.27
CA GLN A 218 3.25 12.05 31.00
C GLN A 218 2.34 12.93 30.16
N ALA A 219 2.10 12.55 28.89
CA ALA A 219 1.23 13.31 28.02
C ALA A 219 -0.20 13.35 28.53
N LYS A 220 -0.79 14.53 28.61
CA LYS A 220 -2.21 14.70 28.92
C LYS A 220 -3.05 14.25 27.73
N ILE A 221 -4.05 13.44 28.01
CA ILE A 221 -4.98 12.96 26.99
C ILE A 221 -5.99 14.06 26.66
N VAL A 222 -6.19 14.27 25.37
CA VAL A 222 -7.21 15.16 24.81
C VAL A 222 -8.40 14.32 24.38
N GLU A 223 -9.55 14.58 24.98
CA GLU A 223 -10.80 13.94 24.60
C GLU A 223 -11.46 14.74 23.47
N VAL A 224 -11.82 14.02 22.40
CA VAL A 224 -12.49 14.57 21.23
C VAL A 224 -13.87 13.95 21.15
N THR A 225 -14.90 14.79 21.10
CA THR A 225 -16.29 14.38 20.95
C THR A 225 -16.81 14.65 19.53
N ASP A 226 -17.98 14.11 19.19
CA ASP A 226 -18.65 14.33 17.91
C ASP A 226 -18.88 15.83 17.68
N GLY A 227 -18.24 16.39 16.65
CA GLY A 227 -18.34 17.80 16.30
C GLY A 227 -17.85 18.78 17.38
N GLY A 228 -17.32 18.25 18.50
CA GLY A 228 -16.79 19.04 19.59
C GLY A 228 -15.47 19.72 19.22
N VAL A 229 -15.14 20.79 19.94
CA VAL A 229 -13.86 21.50 19.81
C VAL A 229 -13.14 21.39 21.15
N SER A 230 -11.97 20.75 21.13
CA SER A 230 -11.03 20.75 22.28
C SER A 230 -10.09 21.94 22.08
N GLU A 231 -10.37 23.02 22.80
CA GLU A 231 -9.62 24.28 22.78
C GLU A 231 -8.51 24.26 23.82
N ASP A 232 -7.62 25.24 23.77
CA ASP A 232 -6.55 25.46 24.73
C ASP A 232 -5.58 24.26 24.87
N VAL A 233 -5.39 23.52 23.78
CA VAL A 233 -4.40 22.44 23.74
C VAL A 233 -3.03 23.05 23.39
N ASP A 234 -2.57 23.94 24.29
CA ASP A 234 -1.37 24.73 24.09
C ASP A 234 -0.12 23.93 24.47
N ILE A 235 0.93 24.10 23.68
CA ILE A 235 2.21 23.42 23.89
C ILE A 235 3.33 24.46 23.87
N THR A 236 4.13 24.49 24.93
CA THR A 236 5.36 25.26 24.97
C THR A 236 6.54 24.34 24.69
N LEU A 237 7.28 24.65 23.63
CA LEU A 237 8.49 23.91 23.27
C LEU A 237 9.68 24.43 24.05
N GLY A 238 10.63 23.56 24.34
CA GLY A 238 11.94 23.94 24.81
C GLY A 238 12.68 24.78 23.76
N ALA A 239 13.87 25.26 24.10
CA ALA A 239 14.73 25.93 23.15
C ALA A 239 14.98 25.03 21.91
N PRO A 240 14.98 25.61 20.70
CA PRO A 240 15.29 24.82 19.51
C PRO A 240 16.71 24.27 19.61
N GLU A 241 16.84 23.00 19.32
CA GLU A 241 18.14 22.36 19.26
C GLU A 241 18.91 22.81 18.03
N ARG A 242 20.21 22.92 18.21
CA ARG A 242 21.13 23.15 17.11
C ARG A 242 21.14 21.90 16.21
N THR A 243 20.96 22.11 14.93
CA THR A 243 21.13 21.05 13.93
C THR A 243 22.49 21.19 13.26
N PHE A 244 22.96 20.07 12.77
CA PHE A 244 24.29 19.92 12.24
C PHE A 244 24.25 19.44 10.79
N ARG A 245 25.37 19.62 10.13
CA ARG A 245 25.62 19.13 8.79
C ARG A 245 26.41 17.82 8.85
N ILE A 246 26.10 16.93 7.93
CA ILE A 246 26.96 15.79 7.65
C ILE A 246 27.51 15.91 6.24
N SER A 247 28.73 15.42 6.05
CA SER A 247 29.37 15.33 4.74
C SER A 247 30.28 14.12 4.65
N GLY A 248 30.41 13.61 3.45
CA GLY A 248 31.19 12.42 3.19
C GLY A 248 31.24 12.08 1.72
N ARG A 249 31.58 10.84 1.44
CA ARG A 249 31.67 10.34 0.06
C ARG A 249 31.26 8.88 -0.05
N PHE A 250 30.76 8.55 -1.22
CA PHE A 250 30.49 7.19 -1.64
C PHE A 250 31.69 6.65 -2.44
N VAL A 251 32.16 5.48 -2.07
CA VAL A 251 33.31 4.84 -2.73
C VAL A 251 33.07 3.35 -2.92
N MET A 252 33.66 2.79 -3.97
CA MET A 252 33.72 1.32 -4.11
C MET A 252 34.59 0.72 -3.01
N ALA A 253 34.11 -0.36 -2.40
CA ALA A 253 34.78 -1.00 -1.27
C ALA A 253 36.12 -1.66 -1.67
N ASP A 254 36.24 -2.14 -2.91
CA ASP A 254 37.39 -2.85 -3.45
C ASP A 254 38.50 -1.90 -3.95
N THR A 255 38.12 -0.80 -4.60
CA THR A 255 39.06 0.11 -5.27
C THR A 255 39.21 1.45 -4.58
N ASN A 256 38.36 1.77 -3.62
CA ASN A 256 38.24 3.08 -2.99
C ASN A 256 37.99 4.24 -3.99
N GLN A 257 37.58 3.92 -5.22
CA GLN A 257 37.22 4.91 -6.23
C GLN A 257 35.90 5.58 -5.87
N PRO A 258 35.77 6.90 -6.08
CA PRO A 258 34.53 7.61 -5.83
C PRO A 258 33.43 7.18 -6.80
N VAL A 259 32.19 7.12 -6.31
CA VAL A 259 31.00 6.74 -7.09
C VAL A 259 29.95 7.84 -6.95
N GLN A 260 29.49 8.33 -8.08
CA GLN A 260 28.32 9.18 -8.11
C GLN A 260 27.06 8.33 -7.87
N VAL A 261 26.26 8.71 -6.88
CA VAL A 261 24.96 8.09 -6.60
C VAL A 261 23.84 9.08 -6.87
N THR A 262 22.72 8.61 -7.38
CA THR A 262 21.54 9.43 -7.67
C THR A 262 20.70 9.68 -6.46
N GLY A 263 20.78 8.79 -5.45
CA GLY A 263 20.08 8.95 -4.18
C GLY A 263 20.82 8.28 -3.03
N PHE A 264 20.67 8.88 -1.88
CA PHE A 264 21.06 8.28 -0.61
C PHE A 264 19.98 8.53 0.44
N GLY A 265 19.90 7.66 1.42
CA GLY A 265 19.01 7.79 2.55
C GLY A 265 19.78 7.78 3.85
N TYR A 266 19.26 8.49 4.82
CA TYR A 266 19.74 8.42 6.20
C TYR A 266 18.56 8.49 7.16
N GLY A 267 18.70 7.86 8.32
CA GLY A 267 17.68 7.88 9.36
C GLY A 267 18.28 7.71 10.73
N GLN A 268 17.58 8.23 11.74
CA GLN A 268 17.97 8.07 13.13
C GLN A 268 17.66 6.66 13.61
N ILE A 269 18.55 6.10 14.42
CA ILE A 269 18.33 4.79 15.05
C ILE A 269 17.55 5.03 16.34
N ASP A 270 16.35 4.48 16.42
CA ASP A 270 15.58 4.52 17.66
C ASP A 270 16.32 3.73 18.76
N PRO A 271 16.61 4.34 19.91
CA PRO A 271 17.41 3.69 20.95
C PRO A 271 16.74 2.46 21.58
N ASN A 272 15.40 2.37 21.52
CA ASN A 272 14.63 1.29 22.14
C ASN A 272 14.40 0.13 21.17
N SER A 273 13.90 0.43 19.98
CA SER A 273 13.58 -0.59 18.97
C SER A 273 14.79 -0.97 18.12
N ARG A 274 15.85 -0.17 18.11
CA ARG A 274 17.00 -0.23 17.20
C ARG A 274 16.62 -0.15 15.72
N GLN A 275 15.39 0.21 15.44
CA GLN A 275 14.91 0.37 14.08
C GLN A 275 15.29 1.74 13.53
N LEU A 276 15.48 1.80 12.24
CA LEU A 276 15.71 3.03 11.54
C LEU A 276 14.40 3.82 11.49
N THR A 277 14.41 5.01 12.06
CA THR A 277 13.29 5.96 12.02
C THR A 277 13.65 7.13 11.12
N GLY A 278 12.74 7.53 10.23
CA GLY A 278 12.93 8.72 9.41
C GLY A 278 12.58 8.51 7.93
N ASP A 279 12.45 9.62 7.22
CA ASP A 279 12.37 9.65 5.77
C ASP A 279 13.76 9.46 5.18
N TYR A 280 13.91 8.38 4.40
CA TYR A 280 15.17 7.99 3.77
C TYR A 280 15.51 8.84 2.54
N SER A 281 15.24 10.13 2.52
CA SER A 281 15.53 10.96 1.37
C SER A 281 16.67 11.94 1.63
N GLY A 282 17.84 11.57 1.18
CA GLY A 282 18.91 12.51 0.87
C GLY A 282 18.94 12.77 -0.64
N GLY A 283 19.56 13.85 -1.07
CA GLY A 283 19.85 14.09 -2.50
C GLY A 283 20.81 13.06 -3.09
N GLY A 284 21.32 13.34 -4.27
CA GLY A 284 22.42 12.57 -4.86
C GLY A 284 23.80 13.09 -4.43
N SER A 285 24.85 12.41 -4.85
CA SER A 285 26.22 12.89 -4.73
C SER A 285 26.70 13.57 -6.02
N ASN A 286 27.77 14.33 -5.93
CA ASN A 286 28.45 14.85 -7.12
C ASN A 286 29.31 13.75 -7.83
N ALA A 287 29.96 14.11 -8.94
CA ALA A 287 30.80 13.17 -9.70
C ALA A 287 32.00 12.62 -8.93
N ARG A 288 32.41 13.27 -7.83
CA ARG A 288 33.45 12.79 -6.92
C ARG A 288 32.90 11.95 -5.76
N GLY A 289 31.63 11.56 -5.86
CA GLY A 289 30.94 10.81 -4.82
C GLY A 289 30.63 11.61 -3.56
N GLU A 290 30.91 12.91 -3.52
CA GLU A 290 30.74 13.74 -2.33
C GLU A 290 29.26 14.07 -2.10
N PHE A 291 28.82 13.93 -0.87
CA PHE A 291 27.46 14.27 -0.42
C PHE A 291 27.48 15.23 0.79
N GLN A 292 26.36 15.90 0.96
CA GLN A 292 26.05 16.70 2.16
C GLN A 292 24.58 16.53 2.52
N ALA A 293 24.30 16.52 3.81
CA ALA A 293 22.94 16.68 4.33
C ALA A 293 22.99 17.66 5.54
N MET A 294 21.89 18.33 5.78
CA MET A 294 21.79 19.37 6.81
C MET A 294 20.53 19.14 7.64
N GLY A 295 20.49 19.76 8.83
CA GLY A 295 19.30 19.71 9.67
C GLY A 295 19.25 18.47 10.56
N LEU A 296 20.38 17.79 10.80
CA LEU A 296 20.43 16.63 11.67
C LEU A 296 20.55 17.06 13.14
N ALA A 297 19.64 16.56 13.97
CA ALA A 297 19.71 16.69 15.41
C ALA A 297 20.81 15.78 16.00
N PRO A 298 21.26 16.01 17.24
CA PRO A 298 22.08 15.03 17.94
C PRO A 298 21.44 13.66 18.00
N GLY A 299 22.22 12.61 17.75
CA GLY A 299 21.74 11.23 17.75
C GLY A 299 22.60 10.28 16.93
N ARG A 300 22.23 9.01 16.97
CA ARG A 300 22.87 7.96 16.17
C ARG A 300 22.07 7.73 14.89
N TYR A 301 22.79 7.62 13.79
CA TYR A 301 22.22 7.55 12.44
C TYR A 301 22.84 6.40 11.65
N LYS A 302 22.10 5.96 10.64
CA LYS A 302 22.62 5.16 9.52
C LYS A 302 22.44 5.92 8.22
N ILE A 303 23.41 5.76 7.33
CA ILE A 303 23.37 6.28 5.96
C ILE A 303 23.64 5.15 4.96
N PHE A 304 23.00 5.19 3.81
CA PHE A 304 23.16 4.23 2.73
C PHE A 304 22.83 4.87 1.38
N ALA A 305 23.39 4.34 0.30
CA ALA A 305 23.04 4.74 -1.05
C ALA A 305 21.94 3.84 -1.63
N TYR A 306 21.14 4.41 -2.51
CA TYR A 306 20.23 3.67 -3.36
C TYR A 306 20.29 4.20 -4.80
N PRO A 307 20.20 3.32 -5.82
CA PRO A 307 20.20 3.76 -7.21
C PRO A 307 18.88 4.48 -7.56
N GLY A 308 18.91 5.38 -8.51
CA GLY A 308 17.74 6.04 -9.08
C GLY A 308 16.78 5.06 -9.79
N PRO A 309 15.53 5.46 -10.06
CA PRO A 309 14.52 4.56 -10.65
C PRO A 309 14.90 3.98 -12.01
N LEU A 310 15.82 4.64 -12.72
CA LEU A 310 16.26 4.28 -14.06
C LEU A 310 17.73 3.83 -14.12
N ASP A 311 18.42 3.78 -12.98
CA ASP A 311 19.84 3.47 -12.96
C ASP A 311 20.07 1.96 -13.00
N ALA A 312 20.78 1.49 -14.01
CA ALA A 312 21.34 0.14 -14.04
C ALA A 312 22.72 0.18 -13.37
N VAL A 313 22.76 -0.12 -12.08
CA VAL A 313 24.01 -0.16 -11.32
C VAL A 313 24.44 -1.60 -11.02
N ASP A 314 25.74 -1.83 -10.87
CA ASP A 314 26.32 -3.12 -10.53
C ASP A 314 26.76 -3.22 -9.06
N TRP A 315 26.31 -2.30 -8.23
CA TRP A 315 26.66 -2.21 -6.81
C TRP A 315 25.43 -2.20 -5.90
N TYR A 316 25.64 -2.58 -4.65
CA TYR A 316 24.73 -2.32 -3.54
C TYR A 316 25.48 -1.55 -2.43
N SER A 317 24.74 -0.87 -1.57
CA SER A 317 25.31 -0.09 -0.48
C SER A 317 25.32 -0.88 0.82
N ASP A 318 26.44 -0.84 1.54
CA ASP A 318 26.42 -1.13 2.97
C ASP A 318 25.75 0.06 3.70
N THR A 319 25.18 -0.21 4.87
CA THR A 319 24.81 0.85 5.79
C THR A 319 26.04 1.30 6.58
N THR A 320 26.18 2.61 6.78
CA THR A 320 27.27 3.18 7.59
C THR A 320 26.67 3.90 8.78
N ASP A 321 27.08 3.50 9.98
CA ASP A 321 26.66 4.13 11.23
C ASP A 321 27.53 5.36 11.47
N PHE A 322 26.91 6.45 11.98
CA PHE A 322 27.58 7.64 12.44
C PHE A 322 26.79 8.28 13.58
N GLU A 323 27.45 9.16 14.32
CA GLU A 323 26.84 9.87 15.44
C GLU A 323 27.01 11.39 15.25
N VAL A 324 25.93 12.12 15.47
CA VAL A 324 25.91 13.58 15.56
C VAL A 324 25.80 13.93 17.02
N THR A 325 26.74 14.70 17.54
CA THR A 325 26.75 15.16 18.95
C THR A 325 26.49 16.67 19.03
N ASP A 326 27.51 17.47 18.94
CA ASP A 326 27.50 18.93 19.15
C ASP A 326 28.16 19.71 18.01
N SER A 327 28.58 19.03 16.95
CA SER A 327 29.30 19.61 15.81
C SER A 327 28.96 18.92 14.49
N ASP A 328 29.31 19.61 13.39
CA ASP A 328 29.19 19.01 12.05
C ASP A 328 30.06 17.76 11.93
N VAL A 329 29.53 16.73 11.27
CA VAL A 329 30.24 15.47 11.04
C VAL A 329 30.72 15.44 9.60
N SER A 330 32.02 15.29 9.43
CA SER A 330 32.66 15.22 8.11
C SER A 330 33.44 13.93 7.93
N GLY A 331 33.76 13.61 6.67
CA GLY A 331 34.58 12.45 6.35
C GLY A 331 33.86 11.09 6.45
N ILE A 332 32.53 11.08 6.43
CA ILE A 332 31.77 9.84 6.39
C ILE A 332 32.07 9.11 5.07
N VAL A 333 32.47 7.86 5.15
CA VAL A 333 32.77 7.02 3.98
C VAL A 333 31.74 5.90 3.89
N VAL A 334 30.88 5.98 2.89
CA VAL A 334 29.88 4.94 2.62
C VAL A 334 30.42 4.01 1.53
N LYS A 335 30.53 2.74 1.87
CA LYS A 335 31.10 1.72 0.97
C LYS A 335 30.03 1.09 0.11
N LEU A 336 30.29 1.06 -1.18
CA LEU A 336 29.49 0.37 -2.19
C LEU A 336 30.23 -0.90 -2.58
N ARG A 337 29.54 -2.03 -2.56
CA ARG A 337 30.09 -3.34 -2.93
C ARG A 337 29.58 -3.76 -4.29
N ARG A 338 30.38 -4.47 -5.05
CA ARG A 338 29.91 -5.07 -6.29
C ARG A 338 28.86 -6.11 -5.98
N GLY A 339 27.70 -5.93 -6.60
CA GLY A 339 26.58 -6.82 -6.45
C GLY A 339 26.63 -8.00 -7.41
N ALA A 340 25.95 -9.03 -7.04
CA ALA A 340 25.67 -10.16 -7.92
C ALA A 340 24.73 -9.76 -9.07
N THR A 341 24.65 -10.63 -10.06
CA THR A 341 23.70 -10.50 -11.18
C THR A 341 22.73 -11.69 -11.15
N VAL A 342 21.45 -11.41 -11.36
CA VAL A 342 20.42 -12.44 -11.57
C VAL A 342 19.80 -12.20 -12.93
N SER A 343 19.91 -13.17 -13.83
CA SER A 343 19.45 -13.05 -15.20
C SER A 343 18.66 -14.28 -15.65
N GLY A 344 17.72 -14.06 -16.53
CA GLY A 344 16.86 -15.12 -17.02
C GLY A 344 15.79 -14.65 -17.98
N VAL A 345 14.75 -15.43 -18.09
CA VAL A 345 13.64 -15.18 -19.00
C VAL A 345 12.29 -15.33 -18.28
N VAL A 346 11.33 -14.55 -18.69
CA VAL A 346 9.93 -14.73 -18.33
C VAL A 346 9.24 -15.47 -19.46
N THR A 347 8.56 -16.56 -19.12
CA THR A 347 7.82 -17.40 -20.07
C THR A 347 6.34 -17.45 -19.70
N LEU A 348 5.48 -17.56 -20.69
CA LEU A 348 4.03 -17.64 -20.50
C LEU A 348 3.56 -19.06 -20.86
N GLU A 349 3.12 -19.81 -19.86
CA GLU A 349 2.61 -21.16 -20.01
C GLU A 349 1.21 -21.15 -20.64
N GLY A 350 0.97 -22.07 -21.57
CA GLY A 350 -0.34 -22.18 -22.25
C GLY A 350 -0.54 -21.22 -23.44
N VAL A 351 0.46 -20.39 -23.76
CA VAL A 351 0.45 -19.52 -24.93
C VAL A 351 1.59 -19.94 -25.87
N SER A 352 1.26 -20.64 -26.93
CA SER A 352 2.24 -21.15 -27.90
C SER A 352 2.68 -20.11 -28.93
N ASP A 353 1.84 -19.09 -29.20
CA ASP A 353 2.19 -18.01 -30.12
C ASP A 353 3.13 -17.00 -29.46
N ARG A 354 4.37 -16.96 -29.95
CA ARG A 354 5.44 -16.09 -29.43
C ARG A 354 5.10 -14.60 -29.54
N ALA A 355 4.42 -14.19 -30.61
CA ALA A 355 4.05 -12.80 -30.80
C ALA A 355 2.97 -12.36 -29.80
N THR A 356 2.02 -13.23 -29.52
CA THR A 356 1.00 -12.98 -28.48
C THR A 356 1.63 -12.95 -27.09
N ALA A 357 2.52 -13.88 -26.75
CA ALA A 357 3.25 -13.87 -25.49
C ALA A 357 4.06 -12.57 -25.31
N ALA A 358 4.79 -12.14 -26.33
CA ALA A 358 5.57 -10.90 -26.31
C ALA A 358 4.68 -9.66 -26.09
N ARG A 359 3.52 -9.59 -26.73
CA ARG A 359 2.54 -8.51 -26.50
C ARG A 359 2.00 -8.48 -25.06
N MET A 360 1.73 -9.65 -24.49
CA MET A 360 1.23 -9.78 -23.13
C MET A 360 2.30 -9.43 -22.08
N LEU A 361 3.57 -9.66 -22.37
CA LEU A 361 4.70 -9.35 -21.51
C LEU A 361 5.23 -7.93 -21.71
N ALA A 362 4.78 -7.21 -22.75
CA ALA A 362 5.22 -5.85 -23.02
C ALA A 362 4.94 -4.92 -21.83
N GLY A 363 5.96 -4.18 -21.40
CA GLY A 363 5.86 -3.29 -20.23
C GLY A 363 5.93 -3.98 -18.88
N ALA A 364 5.98 -5.32 -18.84
CA ALA A 364 6.15 -6.05 -17.58
C ALA A 364 7.54 -5.82 -16.98
N ARG A 365 7.63 -5.88 -15.66
CA ARG A 365 8.86 -5.68 -14.89
C ARG A 365 9.07 -6.81 -13.92
N VAL A 366 10.33 -7.21 -13.75
CA VAL A 366 10.77 -8.16 -12.72
C VAL A 366 11.45 -7.40 -11.60
N TYR A 367 11.17 -7.78 -10.36
CA TYR A 367 11.76 -7.20 -9.15
C TYR A 367 11.89 -8.30 -8.09
N GLY A 368 12.52 -7.97 -6.95
CA GLY A 368 12.67 -8.95 -5.87
C GLY A 368 12.73 -8.30 -4.51
N PHE A 369 12.36 -9.07 -3.51
CA PHE A 369 12.50 -8.72 -2.10
C PHE A 369 13.45 -9.71 -1.42
N PRO A 370 14.33 -9.23 -0.53
CA PRO A 370 15.09 -10.14 0.31
C PRO A 370 14.12 -10.91 1.22
N GLU A 371 14.41 -12.18 1.46
CA GLU A 371 13.72 -12.91 2.50
C GLU A 371 14.08 -12.25 3.85
N ARG A 372 13.07 -11.85 4.61
CA ARG A 372 13.29 -11.14 5.88
C ARG A 372 13.97 -12.05 6.88
N SER A 373 15.24 -11.85 7.11
CA SER A 373 15.92 -12.32 8.31
C SER A 373 15.57 -11.31 9.41
N GLY A 374 14.54 -11.60 10.17
CA GLY A 374 14.12 -10.96 11.42
C GLY A 374 14.55 -9.52 11.67
N GLY A 375 13.84 -8.53 11.10
CA GLY A 375 14.04 -7.13 11.42
C GLY A 375 13.91 -6.20 10.20
N ASN A 376 13.33 -5.04 10.43
CA ASN A 376 13.12 -3.99 9.43
C ASN A 376 14.42 -3.19 9.13
N ASP A 377 15.60 -3.77 9.41
CA ASP A 377 16.87 -3.04 9.59
C ASP A 377 17.66 -2.78 8.31
N ASP A 378 17.19 -3.24 7.15
CA ASP A 378 17.91 -3.07 5.90
C ASP A 378 17.05 -2.35 4.83
N PRO A 379 17.09 -1.02 4.80
CA PRO A 379 16.31 -0.23 3.83
C PRO A 379 16.80 -0.39 2.38
N GLY A 380 17.97 -0.97 2.15
CA GLY A 380 18.58 -1.12 0.82
C GLY A 380 18.32 -2.45 0.10
N GLY A 381 17.59 -3.39 0.73
CA GLY A 381 17.48 -4.76 0.22
C GLY A 381 16.50 -4.98 -0.93
N TYR A 382 15.69 -4.01 -1.30
CA TYR A 382 14.72 -4.13 -2.37
C TYR A 382 15.37 -4.13 -3.75
N LEU A 383 15.18 -5.21 -4.53
CA LEU A 383 15.60 -5.25 -5.93
C LEU A 383 14.62 -4.48 -6.80
N ARG A 384 15.11 -3.45 -7.44
CA ARG A 384 14.28 -2.55 -8.26
C ARG A 384 13.67 -3.24 -9.46
N PRO A 385 12.46 -2.81 -9.87
CA PRO A 385 11.83 -3.34 -11.06
C PRO A 385 12.65 -3.04 -12.31
N VAL A 386 13.05 -4.09 -13.03
CA VAL A 386 13.67 -3.99 -14.35
C VAL A 386 12.63 -4.34 -15.42
N LEU A 387 12.63 -3.56 -16.50
CA LEU A 387 11.76 -3.80 -17.65
C LEU A 387 12.22 -5.06 -18.37
N LEU A 388 11.27 -5.88 -18.82
CA LEU A 388 11.58 -7.01 -19.70
C LEU A 388 12.03 -6.51 -21.07
N ALA A 389 13.04 -7.18 -21.63
CA ALA A 389 13.37 -7.03 -23.02
C ALA A 389 12.26 -7.65 -23.92
N PRO A 390 12.20 -7.30 -25.21
CA PRO A 390 11.17 -7.80 -26.13
C PRO A 390 11.11 -9.33 -26.26
N ASP A 391 12.21 -10.01 -25.99
CA ASP A 391 12.31 -11.47 -25.99
C ASP A 391 11.91 -12.12 -24.66
N GLY A 392 11.49 -11.31 -23.67
CA GLY A 392 11.13 -11.74 -22.33
C GLY A 392 12.32 -11.88 -21.37
N SER A 393 13.54 -11.53 -21.81
CA SER A 393 14.71 -11.60 -20.95
C SER A 393 14.75 -10.45 -19.94
N PHE A 394 15.39 -10.71 -18.79
CA PHE A 394 15.63 -9.71 -17.74
C PHE A 394 17.03 -9.87 -17.15
N ARG A 395 17.53 -8.79 -16.57
CA ARG A 395 18.80 -8.76 -15.85
C ARG A 395 18.70 -7.82 -14.65
N LEU A 396 18.74 -8.37 -13.46
CA LEU A 396 18.86 -7.65 -12.20
C LEU A 396 20.35 -7.56 -11.85
N THR A 397 20.85 -6.38 -11.61
CA THR A 397 22.25 -6.11 -11.25
C THR A 397 22.32 -5.45 -9.88
N GLY A 398 23.50 -5.40 -9.27
CA GLY A 398 23.67 -4.81 -7.95
C GLY A 398 22.98 -5.61 -6.83
N VAL A 399 22.77 -6.90 -7.04
CA VAL A 399 22.05 -7.75 -6.09
C VAL A 399 22.96 -8.07 -4.91
N ARG A 400 22.49 -7.75 -3.70
CA ARG A 400 23.16 -8.12 -2.45
C ARG A 400 23.16 -9.64 -2.26
N PRO A 401 24.16 -10.22 -1.58
CA PRO A 401 24.10 -11.63 -1.17
C PRO A 401 22.90 -11.91 -0.27
N GLY A 402 22.27 -13.06 -0.43
CA GLY A 402 21.12 -13.46 0.36
C GLY A 402 20.09 -14.25 -0.44
N LYS A 403 18.96 -14.48 0.16
CA LYS A 403 17.83 -15.19 -0.45
C LYS A 403 16.77 -14.20 -0.87
N PHE A 404 16.35 -14.25 -2.12
CA PHE A 404 15.42 -13.29 -2.71
C PHE A 404 14.17 -13.98 -3.25
N ARG A 405 13.02 -13.41 -2.97
CA ARG A 405 11.77 -13.73 -3.64
C ARG A 405 11.61 -12.83 -4.85
N LEU A 406 11.76 -13.42 -6.04
CA LEU A 406 11.50 -12.71 -7.28
C LEU A 406 10.00 -12.60 -7.52
N ASN A 407 9.59 -11.51 -8.11
CA ASN A 407 8.21 -11.23 -8.46
C ASN A 407 8.15 -10.45 -9.78
N PHE A 408 6.95 -10.26 -10.31
CA PHE A 408 6.76 -9.48 -11.51
C PHE A 408 5.56 -8.55 -11.37
N ASN A 409 5.56 -7.49 -12.17
CA ASN A 409 4.46 -6.56 -12.28
C ASN A 409 4.14 -6.35 -13.76
N SER A 410 2.85 -6.32 -14.11
CA SER A 410 2.36 -6.11 -15.47
C SER A 410 1.05 -5.33 -15.43
N GLU A 411 0.81 -4.52 -16.46
CA GLU A 411 -0.48 -3.85 -16.68
C GLU A 411 -1.53 -4.81 -17.27
N VAL A 412 -1.10 -5.95 -17.79
CA VAL A 412 -1.98 -6.96 -18.36
C VAL A 412 -2.67 -7.74 -17.24
N LYS A 413 -3.99 -7.60 -17.16
CA LYS A 413 -4.80 -8.34 -16.19
C LYS A 413 -4.73 -9.84 -16.46
N GLY A 414 -4.77 -10.64 -15.41
CA GLY A 414 -4.81 -12.09 -15.50
C GLY A 414 -3.45 -12.78 -15.53
N LEU A 415 -2.36 -12.06 -15.76
CA LEU A 415 -1.03 -12.66 -15.60
C LEU A 415 -0.73 -12.95 -14.13
N SER A 416 -0.22 -14.13 -13.86
CA SER A 416 0.19 -14.55 -12.51
C SER A 416 1.47 -15.36 -12.60
N LEU A 417 2.37 -15.17 -11.63
CA LEU A 417 3.57 -16.02 -11.51
C LEU A 417 3.12 -17.42 -11.05
N SER A 418 3.51 -18.46 -11.76
CA SER A 418 3.19 -19.86 -11.44
C SER A 418 4.31 -20.51 -10.66
N ARG A 419 5.55 -20.31 -11.09
CA ARG A 419 6.75 -20.85 -10.44
C ARG A 419 8.00 -20.11 -10.89
N ILE A 420 9.05 -20.25 -10.09
CA ILE A 420 10.40 -19.78 -10.41
C ILE A 420 11.28 -21.02 -10.52
N GLU A 421 12.10 -21.09 -11.56
CA GLU A 421 13.06 -22.15 -11.79
C GLU A 421 14.47 -21.56 -11.92
N VAL A 422 15.48 -22.26 -11.43
CA VAL A 422 16.89 -21.96 -11.65
C VAL A 422 17.55 -23.23 -12.13
N GLY A 423 18.12 -23.21 -13.34
CA GLY A 423 18.68 -24.43 -13.94
C GLY A 423 17.64 -25.56 -14.11
N GLY A 424 16.38 -25.23 -14.34
CA GLY A 424 15.28 -26.20 -14.45
C GLY A 424 14.73 -26.71 -13.11
N VAL A 425 15.32 -26.30 -11.97
CA VAL A 425 14.86 -26.72 -10.63
C VAL A 425 13.96 -25.66 -10.02
N VAL A 426 12.75 -26.06 -9.60
CA VAL A 426 11.76 -25.15 -8.98
C VAL A 426 12.26 -24.63 -7.63
N GLN A 427 12.30 -23.32 -7.51
CA GLN A 427 12.67 -22.59 -6.30
C GLN A 427 11.42 -22.23 -5.49
N ARG A 428 11.12 -22.99 -4.45
CA ARG A 428 9.92 -22.76 -3.62
C ARG A 428 10.11 -21.65 -2.60
N GLU A 429 11.31 -21.52 -2.09
CA GLU A 429 11.61 -20.59 -0.99
C GLU A 429 12.32 -19.30 -1.44
N GLY A 430 12.59 -19.15 -2.73
CA GLY A 430 13.32 -18.02 -3.30
C GLY A 430 14.64 -18.40 -3.93
N VAL A 431 15.28 -17.46 -4.57
CA VAL A 431 16.55 -17.62 -5.29
C VAL A 431 17.70 -17.26 -4.34
N GLN A 432 18.61 -18.19 -4.11
CA GLN A 432 19.82 -17.95 -3.33
C GLN A 432 20.88 -17.26 -4.20
N VAL A 433 21.42 -16.14 -3.69
CA VAL A 433 22.44 -15.33 -4.37
C VAL A 433 23.67 -15.24 -3.47
N ALA A 434 24.80 -15.76 -3.93
CA ALA A 434 26.09 -15.61 -3.23
C ALA A 434 26.76 -14.27 -3.61
N GLU A 435 27.75 -13.85 -2.83
CA GLU A 435 28.52 -12.63 -3.09
C GLU A 435 29.20 -12.70 -4.48
N GLY A 436 29.00 -11.66 -5.30
CA GLY A 436 29.57 -11.58 -6.64
C GLY A 436 29.06 -12.62 -7.65
N ALA A 437 28.09 -13.44 -7.27
CA ALA A 437 27.57 -14.51 -8.11
C ALA A 437 26.92 -13.99 -9.39
N GLN A 438 26.99 -14.80 -10.45
CA GLN A 438 26.18 -14.65 -11.63
C GLN A 438 25.16 -15.80 -11.66
N VAL A 439 23.96 -15.53 -11.17
CA VAL A 439 22.85 -16.48 -11.23
C VAL A 439 22.20 -16.35 -12.59
N THR A 440 22.42 -17.35 -13.42
CA THR A 440 21.89 -17.43 -14.78
C THR A 440 20.80 -18.50 -14.86
N ASP A 441 20.16 -18.61 -16.01
CA ASP A 441 19.11 -19.60 -16.29
C ASP A 441 17.94 -19.55 -15.28
N VAL A 442 17.59 -18.32 -14.86
CA VAL A 442 16.41 -18.09 -14.04
C VAL A 442 15.19 -17.99 -14.96
N ARG A 443 14.19 -18.81 -14.70
CA ARG A 443 12.93 -18.79 -15.45
C ARG A 443 11.78 -18.44 -14.53
N LEU A 444 11.11 -17.32 -14.81
CA LEU A 444 9.83 -16.98 -14.20
C LEU A 444 8.72 -17.49 -15.13
N VAL A 445 8.02 -18.49 -14.69
CA VAL A 445 6.91 -19.08 -15.47
C VAL A 445 5.62 -18.43 -15.05
N LEU A 446 5.03 -17.67 -15.95
CA LEU A 446 3.74 -17.04 -15.76
C LEU A 446 2.62 -17.90 -16.37
N VAL A 447 1.43 -17.75 -15.84
CA VAL A 447 0.19 -18.28 -16.41
C VAL A 447 -0.77 -17.12 -16.67
N TYR A 448 -1.54 -17.26 -17.73
CA TYR A 448 -2.62 -16.32 -18.03
C TYR A 448 -3.95 -16.92 -17.59
N GLY A 449 -4.61 -16.22 -16.68
CA GLY A 449 -5.93 -16.55 -16.23
C GLY A 449 -6.95 -15.57 -16.79
N SER A 450 -7.97 -16.09 -17.41
CA SER A 450 -9.13 -15.34 -17.90
C SER A 450 -10.43 -15.73 -17.18
N ALA A 451 -10.35 -16.69 -16.27
CA ALA A 451 -11.53 -17.11 -15.52
C ALA A 451 -11.86 -16.15 -14.38
N VAL A 452 -13.13 -16.12 -14.05
CA VAL A 452 -13.70 -15.32 -12.97
C VAL A 452 -14.35 -16.25 -11.96
N LEU A 453 -14.03 -16.07 -10.69
CA LEU A 453 -14.72 -16.71 -9.58
C LEU A 453 -15.57 -15.65 -8.87
N ARG A 454 -16.88 -15.86 -8.85
CA ARG A 454 -17.84 -15.03 -8.13
C ARG A 454 -18.42 -15.81 -6.97
N GLY A 455 -18.92 -15.11 -5.98
CA GLY A 455 -19.61 -15.82 -4.91
C GLY A 455 -20.23 -14.94 -3.87
N GLN A 456 -20.88 -15.65 -2.94
CA GLN A 456 -21.61 -15.10 -1.82
C GLN A 456 -21.08 -15.70 -0.52
N LEU A 457 -20.83 -14.85 0.46
CA LEU A 457 -20.55 -15.25 1.84
C LEU A 457 -21.85 -15.27 2.64
N ASN A 458 -22.13 -16.39 3.27
CA ASN A 458 -23.26 -16.55 4.19
C ASN A 458 -22.79 -16.47 5.62
N PHE A 459 -23.53 -15.73 6.44
CA PHE A 459 -23.23 -15.54 7.85
C PHE A 459 -24.07 -16.51 8.69
N PRO A 460 -23.57 -16.89 9.88
CA PRO A 460 -24.34 -17.65 10.84
C PRO A 460 -25.69 -16.95 11.15
N GLY A 461 -26.78 -17.71 11.06
CA GLY A 461 -28.12 -17.16 11.31
C GLY A 461 -28.73 -16.33 10.18
N GLY A 462 -28.11 -16.27 8.98
CA GLY A 462 -28.67 -15.59 7.79
C GLY A 462 -28.69 -14.06 7.86
N GLY A 463 -27.96 -13.46 8.82
CA GLY A 463 -27.91 -12.01 9.01
C GLY A 463 -26.87 -11.30 8.13
N ALA A 464 -26.91 -9.97 8.14
CA ALA A 464 -25.85 -9.15 7.58
C ALA A 464 -24.57 -9.23 8.44
N PRO A 465 -23.37 -9.03 7.86
CA PRO A 465 -22.14 -9.00 8.64
C PRO A 465 -22.22 -7.90 9.71
N PRO A 466 -21.70 -8.15 10.92
CA PRO A 466 -21.58 -7.12 11.93
C PRO A 466 -20.83 -5.90 11.38
N GLN A 467 -21.23 -4.72 11.81
CA GLN A 467 -20.60 -3.47 11.39
C GLN A 467 -19.09 -3.50 11.68
N GLY A 468 -18.28 -3.03 10.72
CA GLY A 468 -16.81 -3.04 10.82
C GLY A 468 -16.17 -4.41 10.56
N THR A 469 -16.92 -5.38 10.03
CA THR A 469 -16.36 -6.68 9.63
C THR A 469 -15.69 -6.58 8.27
N ARG A 470 -14.41 -6.92 8.23
CA ARG A 470 -13.65 -7.09 6.97
C ARG A 470 -13.67 -8.55 6.57
N MET A 471 -13.98 -8.80 5.31
CA MET A 471 -14.14 -10.14 4.75
C MET A 471 -13.19 -10.34 3.60
N ILE A 472 -12.32 -11.33 3.69
CA ILE A 472 -11.32 -11.64 2.66
C ILE A 472 -11.56 -13.07 2.17
N VAL A 473 -11.69 -13.24 0.86
CA VAL A 473 -11.74 -14.52 0.19
C VAL A 473 -10.40 -14.78 -0.49
N ILE A 474 -9.85 -15.94 -0.26
CA ILE A 474 -8.55 -16.36 -0.82
C ILE A 474 -8.77 -17.63 -1.61
N ALA A 475 -8.33 -17.63 -2.88
CA ALA A 475 -8.26 -18.81 -3.74
C ALA A 475 -6.79 -19.22 -3.89
N ARG A 476 -6.45 -20.40 -3.39
CA ARG A 476 -5.12 -21.00 -3.47
C ARG A 476 -5.14 -22.13 -4.47
N ARG A 477 -4.19 -22.15 -5.41
CA ARG A 477 -4.08 -23.26 -6.36
C ARG A 477 -3.62 -24.52 -5.64
N VAL A 478 -4.30 -25.65 -5.90
CA VAL A 478 -3.95 -26.95 -5.30
C VAL A 478 -2.55 -27.37 -5.76
N GLY A 479 -1.72 -27.80 -4.80
CA GLY A 479 -0.32 -28.15 -5.05
C GLY A 479 0.68 -26.99 -4.98
N SER A 480 0.22 -25.76 -4.78
CA SER A 480 1.09 -24.64 -4.43
C SER A 480 1.20 -24.52 -2.90
N ASN A 481 2.39 -24.64 -2.36
CA ASN A 481 2.62 -24.55 -0.92
C ASN A 481 2.92 -23.11 -0.43
N ASP A 482 2.82 -22.12 -1.32
CA ASP A 482 3.22 -20.75 -1.03
C ASP A 482 2.00 -19.82 -1.08
N ASP A 483 1.80 -19.03 -0.03
CA ASP A 483 0.77 -17.98 0.02
C ASP A 483 0.95 -16.91 -1.08
N GLN A 484 2.13 -16.84 -1.68
CA GLN A 484 2.46 -15.96 -2.79
C GLN A 484 1.63 -16.26 -4.07
N TRP A 485 1.13 -17.48 -4.21
CA TRP A 485 0.33 -17.93 -5.37
C TRP A 485 -1.18 -17.84 -5.13
N SER A 486 -1.57 -17.26 -4.02
CA SER A 486 -2.97 -17.04 -3.70
C SER A 486 -3.50 -15.78 -4.34
N LYS A 487 -4.71 -15.84 -4.88
CA LYS A 487 -5.47 -14.64 -5.27
C LYS A 487 -6.50 -14.32 -4.20
N GLY A 488 -6.56 -13.06 -3.81
CA GLY A 488 -7.50 -12.60 -2.80
C GLY A 488 -8.43 -11.52 -3.31
N ALA A 489 -9.63 -11.49 -2.77
CA ALA A 489 -10.58 -10.40 -2.93
C ALA A 489 -11.25 -10.08 -1.60
N GLU A 490 -11.53 -8.82 -1.37
CA GLU A 490 -12.39 -8.39 -0.28
C GLU A 490 -13.85 -8.49 -0.73
N ALA A 491 -14.70 -9.12 0.09
CA ALA A 491 -16.12 -9.16 -0.18
C ALA A 491 -16.79 -7.85 0.28
N ASP A 492 -17.85 -7.46 -0.42
CA ASP A 492 -18.63 -6.28 -0.08
C ASP A 492 -19.52 -6.50 1.16
N ALA A 493 -20.18 -5.45 1.65
CA ALA A 493 -21.06 -5.49 2.81
C ALA A 493 -22.25 -6.46 2.67
N ARG A 494 -22.57 -6.88 1.45
CA ARG A 494 -23.58 -7.88 1.13
C ARG A 494 -23.00 -9.29 1.09
N GLY A 495 -21.70 -9.45 1.35
CA GLY A 495 -20.98 -10.71 1.27
C GLY A 495 -20.60 -11.11 -0.15
N ARG A 496 -20.83 -10.28 -1.17
CA ARG A 496 -20.46 -10.61 -2.57
C ARG A 496 -18.99 -10.38 -2.81
N PHE A 497 -18.36 -11.29 -3.54
CA PHE A 497 -16.96 -11.19 -3.96
C PHE A 497 -16.76 -11.59 -5.40
N GLN A 498 -15.67 -11.13 -5.99
CA GLN A 498 -15.23 -11.51 -7.32
C GLN A 498 -13.70 -11.58 -7.36
N LEU A 499 -13.17 -12.72 -7.79
CA LEU A 499 -11.76 -12.90 -8.12
C LEU A 499 -11.63 -13.06 -9.63
N GLU A 500 -10.84 -12.21 -10.25
CA GLU A 500 -10.58 -12.22 -11.69
C GLU A 500 -9.17 -12.75 -11.98
N GLY A 501 -9.00 -13.24 -13.19
CA GLY A 501 -7.69 -13.65 -13.68
C GLY A 501 -7.21 -14.96 -13.07
N LEU A 502 -8.10 -15.87 -12.75
CA LEU A 502 -7.75 -17.23 -12.37
C LEU A 502 -7.33 -18.02 -13.62
N ALA A 503 -6.18 -18.69 -13.54
CA ALA A 503 -5.76 -19.64 -14.56
C ALA A 503 -6.55 -20.96 -14.42
N ALA A 504 -6.65 -21.72 -15.49
CA ALA A 504 -7.25 -23.05 -15.43
C ALA A 504 -6.53 -23.95 -14.41
N GLY A 505 -7.29 -24.68 -13.59
CA GLY A 505 -6.73 -25.57 -12.56
C GLY A 505 -7.68 -25.78 -11.39
N GLU A 506 -7.19 -26.56 -10.43
CA GLU A 506 -7.88 -26.82 -9.17
C GLU A 506 -7.49 -25.75 -8.13
N TYR A 507 -8.48 -25.24 -7.42
CA TYR A 507 -8.29 -24.24 -6.36
C TYR A 507 -8.98 -24.66 -5.08
N GLU A 508 -8.36 -24.32 -3.96
CA GLU A 508 -8.96 -24.32 -2.64
C GLU A 508 -9.33 -22.89 -2.27
N VAL A 509 -10.61 -22.64 -2.04
CA VAL A 509 -11.15 -21.31 -1.75
C VAL A 509 -11.63 -21.26 -0.32
N GLN A 510 -11.18 -20.27 0.43
CA GLN A 510 -11.54 -20.05 1.83
C GLN A 510 -11.82 -18.58 2.08
N ALA A 511 -12.80 -18.30 2.92
CA ALA A 511 -13.12 -16.96 3.39
C ALA A 511 -12.76 -16.79 4.86
N ARG A 512 -12.34 -15.58 5.20
CA ARG A 512 -12.11 -15.15 6.59
C ARG A 512 -12.78 -13.80 6.82
N ALA A 513 -13.43 -13.67 7.95
CA ALA A 513 -14.03 -12.41 8.39
C ALA A 513 -13.53 -12.07 9.79
N PHE A 514 -13.13 -10.84 9.98
CA PHE A 514 -12.65 -10.33 11.28
C PHE A 514 -13.12 -8.90 11.48
N ASN A 515 -13.46 -8.60 12.71
CA ASN A 515 -13.81 -7.23 13.07
C ASN A 515 -12.54 -6.45 13.38
N THR A 516 -12.37 -5.30 12.73
CA THR A 516 -11.18 -4.46 12.89
C THR A 516 -11.28 -3.51 14.09
N THR A 517 -12.47 -3.29 14.61
CA THR A 517 -12.74 -2.43 15.78
C THR A 517 -12.84 -3.20 17.08
N ASN A 518 -13.32 -4.43 17.03
CA ASN A 518 -13.49 -5.26 18.21
C ASN A 518 -12.75 -6.60 17.98
N ARG A 519 -11.77 -6.93 18.82
CA ARG A 519 -10.96 -8.17 18.72
C ARG A 519 -11.75 -9.43 19.12
N GLY A 520 -13.02 -9.50 18.74
CA GLY A 520 -13.81 -10.72 18.87
C GLY A 520 -13.24 -11.87 18.02
N PRO A 521 -13.67 -13.12 18.30
CA PRO A 521 -13.27 -14.27 17.50
C PRO A 521 -13.66 -14.05 16.04
N GLY A 522 -12.68 -14.23 15.14
CA GLY A 522 -12.93 -14.16 13.69
C GLY A 522 -13.83 -15.29 13.21
N LEU A 523 -14.41 -15.10 12.02
CA LEU A 523 -15.14 -16.15 11.34
C LEU A 523 -14.28 -16.70 10.21
N VAL A 524 -14.45 -17.98 9.88
CA VAL A 524 -13.75 -18.67 8.78
C VAL A 524 -14.71 -19.61 8.09
N SER A 525 -14.59 -19.77 6.77
CA SER A 525 -15.32 -20.82 6.06
C SER A 525 -14.51 -22.11 6.05
N GLU A 526 -15.19 -23.24 5.89
CA GLU A 526 -14.50 -24.46 5.43
C GLU A 526 -13.88 -24.21 4.05
N PRO A 527 -12.69 -24.78 3.78
CA PRO A 527 -12.10 -24.73 2.46
C PRO A 527 -12.95 -25.49 1.45
N GLN A 528 -13.28 -24.85 0.33
CA GLN A 528 -14.00 -25.48 -0.77
C GLN A 528 -13.08 -25.67 -1.98
N ARG A 529 -13.01 -26.90 -2.51
CA ARG A 529 -12.28 -27.18 -3.75
C ARG A 529 -13.15 -26.94 -4.96
N ILE A 530 -12.59 -26.24 -5.95
CA ILE A 530 -13.25 -25.92 -7.22
C ILE A 530 -12.31 -26.20 -8.38
N SER A 531 -12.86 -26.60 -9.51
CA SER A 531 -12.17 -26.70 -10.79
C SER A 531 -12.50 -25.46 -11.63
N VAL A 532 -11.48 -24.80 -12.15
CA VAL A 532 -11.60 -23.58 -12.94
C VAL A 532 -11.08 -23.87 -14.34
N GLY A 533 -11.92 -23.71 -15.35
CA GLY A 533 -11.54 -23.80 -16.77
C GLY A 533 -11.02 -22.47 -17.32
N GLN A 534 -10.36 -22.51 -18.47
CA GLN A 534 -9.94 -21.29 -19.15
C GLN A 534 -11.15 -20.45 -19.55
N GLY A 535 -11.19 -19.18 -19.12
CA GLY A 535 -12.28 -18.25 -19.42
C GLY A 535 -13.62 -18.58 -18.76
N SER A 536 -13.66 -19.56 -17.84
CA SER A 536 -14.88 -19.91 -17.14
C SER A 536 -15.34 -18.82 -16.16
N ASP A 537 -16.65 -18.73 -15.97
CA ASP A 537 -17.28 -17.98 -14.88
C ASP A 537 -17.82 -18.99 -13.86
N VAL A 538 -17.19 -19.08 -12.70
CA VAL A 538 -17.52 -20.03 -11.65
C VAL A 538 -18.18 -19.29 -10.50
N SER A 539 -19.31 -19.82 -10.01
CA SER A 539 -20.02 -19.25 -8.87
C SER A 539 -20.03 -20.21 -7.70
N ILE A 540 -19.71 -19.70 -6.50
CA ILE A 540 -19.72 -20.49 -5.27
C ILE A 540 -20.38 -19.73 -4.12
N SER A 541 -20.75 -20.47 -3.09
CA SER A 541 -21.24 -19.93 -1.83
C SER A 541 -20.40 -20.48 -0.68
N LEU A 542 -19.88 -19.60 0.18
CA LEU A 542 -19.09 -19.98 1.34
C LEU A 542 -19.82 -19.58 2.61
N THR A 543 -19.98 -20.51 3.54
CA THR A 543 -20.61 -20.25 4.85
C THR A 543 -19.53 -20.01 5.89
N LEU A 544 -19.61 -18.88 6.56
CA LEU A 544 -18.70 -18.51 7.66
C LEU A 544 -19.17 -19.15 8.96
N ALA A 545 -18.21 -19.62 9.76
CA ALA A 545 -18.43 -20.15 11.10
C ALA A 545 -17.41 -19.56 12.06
N PRO A 546 -17.66 -19.53 13.38
CA PRO A 546 -16.66 -19.09 14.35
C PRO A 546 -15.35 -19.86 14.21
N MET A 547 -14.21 -19.17 14.27
CA MET A 547 -12.92 -19.86 14.28
C MET A 547 -12.86 -20.81 15.48
N PRO A 548 -12.44 -22.07 15.28
CA PRO A 548 -12.18 -22.95 16.41
C PRO A 548 -11.10 -22.32 17.29
N ASN A 549 -11.34 -22.26 18.58
CA ASN A 549 -10.34 -21.81 19.55
C ASN A 549 -9.06 -22.61 19.33
N ARG A 550 -7.94 -21.94 19.05
CA ARG A 550 -6.63 -22.58 19.10
C ARG A 550 -6.46 -23.09 20.53
N VAL A 551 -6.61 -24.37 20.73
CA VAL A 551 -6.12 -25.02 21.93
C VAL A 551 -4.61 -24.75 21.93
N THR A 552 -4.17 -23.87 22.81
CA THR A 552 -2.75 -23.73 23.14
C THR A 552 -2.28 -25.13 23.53
N SER A 553 -1.48 -25.76 22.68
CA SER A 553 -0.80 -26.98 23.06
C SER A 553 0.02 -26.65 24.30
N GLU A 554 -0.41 -27.18 25.43
CA GLU A 554 0.34 -27.17 26.66
C GLU A 554 1.76 -27.64 26.37
N ALA A 555 2.72 -26.79 26.70
CA ALA A 555 4.12 -27.19 26.79
C ALA A 555 4.20 -28.36 27.76
N LYS A 556 4.56 -29.51 27.24
CA LYS A 556 4.88 -30.68 28.07
C LYS A 556 6.14 -30.36 28.87
N PRO A 557 6.19 -30.71 30.16
CA PRO A 557 7.25 -30.41 31.11
C PRO A 557 8.61 -30.97 30.72
#